data_139471ff2d7397006257d6a44bcb2904
#
_entry.id   139471ff2d7397006257d6a44bcb2904
#
_cell.length_a   1.000
_cell.length_b   1.000
_cell.length_c   1.000
_cell.angle_alpha   90.00
_cell.angle_beta   90.00
_cell.angle_gamma   90.00
#
_symmetry.space_group_name_H-M   'P 1'
#
loop_
_entity.id
_entity.type
_entity.pdbx_description
1 polymer ?
#
loop_
_entity_poly.entity_id
_entity_poly.type
_entity_poly.pdbx_seq_one_letter_code
_entity_poly.pdbx_strand_id
1 'polypeptide(L)'
;DNPGGQQPGSSPNYNEVSEAPNGDIVAKFIASGTLNILDSGCGVSADYLIVGGGGGGGNDHGGGGGAGGYRASGYGPSPLRRSSVTLGTGIYSVTIGGGGTGGPSNTSGIDSSFYGIVATGGGKGSPFPGQGSSGGSGGGSTGPGGGTGGAGNTPPTSPSQGNPGGTGDGGGGLSGGGGGATEAGVNTSGAQAGRGGAGAPNAITGSALSYAGGGGGGTCGDRPGTAGAASPCGTGGAGSAGPGVNSGNGTTNRGGGGGGHGGPSTPNCGGNGGSGVVVVRVPGSTCAAVAPGTNSIATLPAPAGGCKVASFTVSGTLTIS
;
A
#
# COMPACT_ATOMS: atom_id res chain seq x y z
N ASP A 1 -12.78 17.89 -66.62
CA ASP A 1 -12.15 19.19 -66.42
C ASP A 1 -12.02 19.43 -64.91
N ASN A 2 -10.87 19.22 -64.40
CA ASN A 2 -10.49 19.57 -63.04
C ASN A 2 -9.50 20.77 -63.12
N PRO A 3 -9.98 21.97 -62.89
CA PRO A 3 -9.10 23.12 -62.84
C PRO A 3 -8.65 23.32 -61.42
N GLY A 4 -7.45 22.98 -61.09
CA GLY A 4 -6.85 23.42 -59.87
C GLY A 4 -5.87 22.47 -59.22
N GLY A 5 -5.02 21.86 -59.99
CA GLY A 5 -3.76 21.31 -59.49
C GLY A 5 -2.92 22.46 -58.96
N GLN A 6 -2.94 22.70 -57.69
CA GLN A 6 -1.92 23.55 -57.09
C GLN A 6 -0.62 22.76 -57.08
N GLN A 7 0.36 23.27 -57.82
CA GLN A 7 1.73 22.85 -57.71
C GLN A 7 2.23 22.99 -56.27
N PRO A 8 3.09 22.07 -55.82
CA PRO A 8 3.83 22.26 -54.59
C PRO A 8 4.89 23.33 -54.84
N GLY A 9 4.47 24.57 -54.72
CA GLY A 9 5.28 25.76 -54.81
C GLY A 9 5.19 26.53 -53.54
N SER A 10 6.22 26.44 -52.72
CA SER A 10 6.67 27.43 -51.73
C SER A 10 5.59 28.35 -51.18
N SER A 11 4.81 27.88 -50.26
CA SER A 11 4.15 28.78 -49.32
C SER A 11 4.95 28.75 -48.00
N PRO A 12 5.62 29.85 -47.65
CA PRO A 12 6.59 29.83 -46.55
C PRO A 12 6.00 29.86 -45.15
N ASN A 13 4.71 29.65 -44.97
CA ASN A 13 4.05 29.97 -43.68
C ASN A 13 3.00 28.95 -43.24
N TYR A 14 3.17 27.66 -43.51
CA TYR A 14 2.27 26.64 -42.96
C TYR A 14 2.96 25.75 -41.94
N ASN A 15 2.27 25.55 -40.81
CA ASN A 15 2.59 24.48 -39.90
C ASN A 15 2.12 23.17 -40.52
N GLU A 16 2.97 22.17 -40.58
CA GLU A 16 2.71 20.88 -41.22
C GLU A 16 2.51 19.79 -40.14
N VAL A 17 1.54 18.93 -40.35
CA VAL A 17 1.39 17.70 -39.62
C VAL A 17 1.51 16.53 -40.59
N SER A 18 2.42 15.63 -40.31
CA SER A 18 2.67 14.43 -41.15
C SER A 18 2.77 13.21 -40.26
N GLU A 19 2.46 12.05 -40.81
CA GLU A 19 2.68 10.75 -40.18
C GLU A 19 4.00 10.16 -40.68
N ALA A 20 4.87 9.78 -39.76
CA ALA A 20 6.11 9.08 -40.09
C ALA A 20 5.82 7.59 -40.40
N PRO A 21 6.72 6.87 -41.14
CA PRO A 21 6.50 5.48 -41.50
C PRO A 21 6.29 4.50 -40.33
N ASN A 22 6.63 4.89 -39.11
CA ASN A 22 6.42 4.14 -37.88
C ASN A 22 5.10 4.49 -37.15
N GLY A 23 4.24 5.31 -37.76
CA GLY A 23 2.97 5.74 -37.18
C GLY A 23 3.06 6.96 -36.25
N ASP A 24 4.25 7.56 -36.09
CA ASP A 24 4.39 8.78 -35.27
C ASP A 24 3.85 9.99 -36.05
N ILE A 25 3.13 10.86 -35.34
CA ILE A 25 2.67 12.14 -35.88
C ILE A 25 3.76 13.19 -35.65
N VAL A 26 4.24 13.78 -36.73
CA VAL A 26 5.24 14.85 -36.72
C VAL A 26 4.56 16.17 -37.01
N ALA A 27 4.52 17.08 -36.02
CA ALA A 27 4.05 18.45 -36.21
C ALA A 27 5.25 19.37 -36.36
N LYS A 28 5.37 20.03 -37.54
CA LYS A 28 6.43 21.00 -37.86
C LYS A 28 5.86 22.40 -37.81
N PHE A 29 6.37 23.24 -36.94
CA PHE A 29 6.02 24.65 -36.83
C PHE A 29 7.11 25.50 -37.50
N ILE A 30 6.74 26.26 -38.51
CA ILE A 30 7.59 27.27 -39.16
C ILE A 30 7.12 28.68 -38.88
N ALA A 31 5.99 28.82 -38.18
CA ALA A 31 5.43 30.07 -37.64
C ALA A 31 4.81 29.81 -36.27
N SER A 32 4.61 30.86 -35.48
CA SER A 32 3.92 30.75 -34.19
C SER A 32 2.53 30.16 -34.38
N GLY A 33 2.22 29.11 -33.61
CA GLY A 33 0.94 28.42 -33.66
C GLY A 33 0.72 27.58 -32.40
N THR A 34 -0.49 27.07 -32.25
CA THR A 34 -0.86 26.18 -31.14
C THR A 34 -1.03 24.77 -31.66
N LEU A 35 -0.31 23.80 -31.08
CA LEU A 35 -0.59 22.38 -31.29
C LEU A 35 -1.60 21.92 -30.26
N ASN A 36 -2.81 21.66 -30.68
CA ASN A 36 -3.79 20.94 -29.87
C ASN A 36 -3.68 19.46 -30.21
N ILE A 37 -3.12 18.69 -29.30
CA ILE A 37 -3.21 17.23 -29.35
C ILE A 37 -4.58 16.87 -28.75
N LEU A 38 -5.54 16.61 -29.62
CA LEU A 38 -6.79 15.99 -29.22
C LEU A 38 -6.43 14.54 -28.87
N ASP A 39 -6.74 14.12 -27.64
CA ASP A 39 -6.57 12.74 -27.20
C ASP A 39 -7.20 11.82 -28.28
N SER A 40 -6.39 10.95 -28.87
CA SER A 40 -6.83 9.99 -29.87
C SER A 40 -7.68 8.85 -29.27
N GLY A 41 -8.13 8.99 -28.04
CA GLY A 41 -8.98 8.01 -27.35
C GLY A 41 -8.25 6.75 -26.86
N CYS A 42 -6.97 6.64 -27.10
CA CYS A 42 -6.13 5.53 -26.63
C CYS A 42 -5.33 5.97 -25.40
N GLY A 43 -5.96 5.88 -24.22
CA GLY A 43 -5.23 6.12 -22.98
C GLY A 43 -4.06 5.15 -22.78
N VAL A 44 -3.13 5.50 -21.88
CA VAL A 44 -1.98 4.65 -21.55
C VAL A 44 -2.36 3.59 -20.54
N SER A 45 -1.92 2.35 -20.77
CA SER A 45 -2.06 1.27 -19.77
C SER A 45 -1.13 1.54 -18.59
N ALA A 46 -1.69 1.57 -17.39
CA ALA A 46 -0.95 1.82 -16.16
C ALA A 46 -1.13 0.66 -15.17
N ASP A 47 -0.02 0.07 -14.76
CA ASP A 47 0.00 -0.83 -13.62
C ASP A 47 0.12 -0.04 -12.33
N TYR A 48 -0.45 -0.59 -11.25
CA TYR A 48 -0.49 0.10 -9.96
C TYR A 48 -0.22 -0.83 -8.79
N LEU A 49 0.26 -0.24 -7.71
CA LEU A 49 0.27 -0.78 -6.36
C LEU A 49 -0.25 0.31 -5.42
N ILE A 50 -1.29 0.01 -4.65
CA ILE A 50 -1.87 0.89 -3.64
C ILE A 50 -1.87 0.12 -2.34
N VAL A 51 -1.25 0.66 -1.31
CA VAL A 51 -1.19 0.06 0.03
C VAL A 51 -1.70 1.08 1.04
N GLY A 52 -2.68 0.71 1.84
CA GLY A 52 -3.18 1.55 2.94
C GLY A 52 -2.16 1.67 4.07
N GLY A 53 -2.36 2.60 5.01
CA GLY A 53 -1.58 2.65 6.24
C GLY A 53 -1.88 1.45 7.14
N GLY A 54 -0.88 0.87 7.81
CA GLY A 54 -1.06 -0.19 8.78
C GLY A 54 -1.67 0.30 10.09
N GLY A 55 -2.36 -0.54 10.82
CA GLY A 55 -2.91 -0.25 12.15
C GLY A 55 -1.84 -0.25 13.24
N GLY A 56 -2.03 0.54 14.30
CA GLY A 56 -1.18 0.51 15.49
C GLY A 56 -1.40 -0.72 16.35
N GLY A 57 -0.36 -1.18 17.04
CA GLY A 57 -0.43 -2.27 18.02
C GLY A 57 -1.11 -1.83 19.30
N GLY A 58 -1.79 -2.75 19.97
CA GLY A 58 -2.43 -2.56 21.26
C GLY A 58 -1.42 -2.44 22.41
N ASN A 59 -1.88 -1.91 23.52
CA ASN A 59 -1.13 -1.86 24.78
C ASN A 59 -1.68 -2.88 25.79
N ASP A 60 -0.92 -3.16 26.84
CA ASP A 60 -1.35 -4.05 27.94
C ASP A 60 -1.79 -5.42 27.41
N HIS A 61 -0.85 -6.30 27.18
CA HIS A 61 -1.06 -7.57 26.50
C HIS A 61 -1.68 -7.38 25.09
N GLY A 62 -1.25 -6.31 24.40
CA GLY A 62 -1.90 -5.83 23.21
C GLY A 62 -1.77 -6.75 21.99
N GLY A 63 -2.83 -6.83 21.20
CA GLY A 63 -2.80 -7.49 19.89
C GLY A 63 -1.94 -6.72 18.88
N GLY A 64 -1.39 -7.43 17.90
CA GLY A 64 -0.67 -6.80 16.78
C GLY A 64 -1.62 -6.04 15.85
N GLY A 65 -1.17 -4.89 15.32
CA GLY A 65 -1.90 -4.13 14.31
C GLY A 65 -1.98 -4.88 12.99
N GLY A 66 -3.12 -4.79 12.30
CA GLY A 66 -3.31 -5.33 10.96
C GLY A 66 -2.56 -4.51 9.91
N ALA A 67 -2.13 -5.12 8.83
CA ALA A 67 -1.57 -4.41 7.69
C ALA A 67 -2.61 -3.55 6.96
N GLY A 68 -2.17 -2.51 6.29
CA GLY A 68 -2.98 -1.80 5.30
C GLY A 68 -3.40 -2.72 4.16
N GLY A 69 -4.56 -2.46 3.57
CA GLY A 69 -5.06 -3.20 2.43
C GLY A 69 -4.08 -3.13 1.26
N TYR A 70 -3.95 -4.23 0.52
CA TYR A 70 -3.06 -4.35 -0.63
C TYR A 70 -3.89 -4.47 -1.92
N ARG A 71 -3.71 -3.54 -2.84
CA ARG A 71 -4.37 -3.52 -4.14
C ARG A 71 -3.33 -3.35 -5.23
N ALA A 72 -3.22 -4.31 -6.13
CA ALA A 72 -2.21 -4.27 -7.18
C ALA A 72 -2.70 -4.83 -8.52
N SER A 73 -2.10 -4.36 -9.60
CA SER A 73 -2.12 -5.01 -10.90
C SER A 73 -0.76 -5.66 -11.20
N GLY A 74 -0.67 -6.46 -12.21
CA GLY A 74 0.52 -7.00 -12.86
C GLY A 74 1.60 -7.67 -11.99
N TYR A 75 2.26 -6.91 -11.13
CA TYR A 75 3.56 -7.25 -10.50
C TYR A 75 3.49 -7.91 -9.12
N GLY A 76 2.30 -8.08 -8.57
CA GLY A 76 2.09 -8.75 -7.29
C GLY A 76 1.86 -10.27 -7.45
N PRO A 77 1.69 -11.02 -6.34
CA PRO A 77 1.40 -12.45 -6.40
C PRO A 77 -0.04 -12.73 -6.86
N SER A 78 -0.25 -13.85 -7.57
CA SER A 78 -1.59 -14.41 -7.74
C SER A 78 -2.05 -14.99 -6.37
N PRO A 79 -3.34 -14.89 -5.96
CA PRO A 79 -4.46 -14.33 -6.73
C PRO A 79 -4.73 -12.83 -6.49
N LEU A 80 -3.82 -12.07 -5.86
CA LEU A 80 -4.06 -10.67 -5.47
C LEU A 80 -4.02 -9.67 -6.64
N ARG A 81 -3.63 -10.14 -7.83
CA ARG A 81 -3.51 -9.29 -9.03
C ARG A 81 -4.86 -8.96 -9.65
N ARG A 82 -5.01 -7.70 -10.06
CA ARG A 82 -6.08 -7.19 -10.91
C ARG A 82 -5.52 -6.78 -12.28
N SER A 83 -6.41 -6.35 -13.17
CA SER A 83 -6.02 -5.73 -14.44
C SER A 83 -5.41 -4.34 -14.21
N SER A 84 -4.53 -3.92 -15.11
CA SER A 84 -4.09 -2.52 -15.24
C SER A 84 -5.28 -1.61 -15.50
N VAL A 85 -5.09 -0.32 -15.30
CA VAL A 85 -6.07 0.73 -15.63
C VAL A 85 -5.61 1.49 -16.87
N THR A 86 -6.56 2.08 -17.60
CA THR A 86 -6.26 2.98 -18.71
C THR A 86 -6.38 4.41 -18.25
N LEU A 87 -5.31 5.19 -18.38
CA LEU A 87 -5.26 6.60 -18.03
C LEU A 87 -5.24 7.43 -19.32
N GLY A 88 -6.20 8.32 -19.50
CA GLY A 88 -6.14 9.38 -20.52
C GLY A 88 -5.19 10.49 -20.09
N THR A 89 -5.07 11.53 -20.92
CA THR A 89 -4.43 12.78 -20.49
C THR A 89 -5.21 13.41 -19.35
N GLY A 90 -4.53 13.91 -18.33
CA GLY A 90 -5.21 14.48 -17.18
C GLY A 90 -4.41 14.47 -15.89
N ILE A 91 -5.04 14.99 -14.83
CA ILE A 91 -4.46 15.05 -13.49
C ILE A 91 -5.22 14.08 -12.58
N TYR A 92 -4.52 13.18 -11.95
CA TYR A 92 -5.05 12.14 -11.10
C TYR A 92 -4.63 12.36 -9.65
N SER A 93 -5.60 12.51 -8.76
CA SER A 93 -5.33 12.63 -7.32
C SER A 93 -4.86 11.30 -6.74
N VAL A 94 -3.86 11.38 -5.88
CA VAL A 94 -3.31 10.28 -5.10
C VAL A 94 -3.42 10.63 -3.62
N THR A 95 -4.02 9.75 -2.84
CA THR A 95 -4.08 9.87 -1.37
C THR A 95 -3.22 8.80 -0.74
N ILE A 96 -2.37 9.18 0.21
CA ILE A 96 -1.55 8.26 0.99
C ILE A 96 -2.04 8.26 2.43
N GLY A 97 -2.45 7.09 2.90
CA GLY A 97 -2.89 6.87 4.27
C GLY A 97 -1.74 6.83 5.27
N GLY A 98 -1.83 7.57 6.36
CA GLY A 98 -0.92 7.45 7.49
C GLY A 98 -1.08 6.11 8.21
N GLY A 99 -0.02 5.65 8.87
CA GLY A 99 -0.10 4.55 9.81
C GLY A 99 -0.84 4.95 11.09
N GLY A 100 -1.52 4.00 11.71
CA GLY A 100 -2.18 4.20 13.02
C GLY A 100 -1.15 4.36 14.14
N THR A 101 -1.50 5.13 15.16
CA THR A 101 -0.68 5.23 16.38
C THR A 101 -0.77 3.94 17.18
N GLY A 102 0.31 3.55 17.82
CA GLY A 102 0.32 2.46 18.79
C GLY A 102 0.04 2.94 20.22
N GLY A 103 -0.19 2.04 21.13
CA GLY A 103 -0.31 2.32 22.56
C GLY A 103 -1.75 2.32 23.10
N PRO A 104 -2.00 2.99 24.26
CA PRO A 104 -3.30 2.93 24.94
C PRO A 104 -4.45 3.51 24.11
N SER A 105 -4.16 4.54 23.35
CA SER A 105 -5.11 5.20 22.42
C SER A 105 -4.79 4.86 20.97
N ASN A 106 -4.46 3.61 20.73
CA ASN A 106 -4.08 3.18 19.39
C ASN A 106 -5.20 3.36 18.36
N THR A 107 -4.82 3.58 17.13
CA THR A 107 -5.74 3.84 16.02
C THR A 107 -5.52 2.86 14.87
N SER A 108 -6.57 2.69 14.07
CA SER A 108 -6.43 2.05 12.76
C SER A 108 -5.63 2.92 11.80
N GLY A 109 -5.05 2.32 10.79
CA GLY A 109 -4.43 3.03 9.68
C GLY A 109 -5.48 3.76 8.83
N ILE A 110 -5.00 4.62 7.94
CA ILE A 110 -5.82 5.44 7.05
C ILE A 110 -5.74 4.86 5.62
N ASP A 111 -6.81 5.08 4.86
CA ASP A 111 -6.92 4.59 3.48
C ASP A 111 -5.93 5.29 2.54
N SER A 112 -5.41 4.55 1.57
CA SER A 112 -4.72 5.10 0.40
C SER A 112 -5.60 4.91 -0.84
N SER A 113 -5.53 5.83 -1.79
CA SER A 113 -6.32 5.73 -3.01
C SER A 113 -5.64 6.29 -4.25
N PHE A 114 -5.97 5.71 -5.39
CA PHE A 114 -5.60 6.17 -6.73
C PHE A 114 -6.67 5.69 -7.73
N TYR A 115 -7.08 6.56 -8.64
CA TYR A 115 -8.00 6.25 -9.76
C TYR A 115 -9.30 5.55 -9.30
N GLY A 116 -9.89 6.03 -8.20
CA GLY A 116 -11.10 5.42 -7.62
C GLY A 116 -10.89 4.07 -6.92
N ILE A 117 -9.67 3.54 -6.91
CA ILE A 117 -9.33 2.31 -6.21
C ILE A 117 -8.83 2.68 -4.81
N VAL A 118 -9.49 2.11 -3.80
CA VAL A 118 -9.14 2.33 -2.38
C VAL A 118 -8.49 1.07 -1.81
N ALA A 119 -7.37 1.26 -1.13
CA ALA A 119 -6.75 0.29 -0.23
C ALA A 119 -7.01 0.75 1.21
N THR A 120 -7.84 0.00 1.93
CA THR A 120 -8.31 0.37 3.27
C THR A 120 -7.19 0.31 4.29
N GLY A 121 -7.19 1.22 5.26
CA GLY A 121 -6.26 1.17 6.40
C GLY A 121 -6.38 -0.12 7.20
N GLY A 122 -5.28 -0.56 7.80
CA GLY A 122 -5.24 -1.75 8.67
C GLY A 122 -5.97 -1.52 9.99
N GLY A 123 -6.64 -2.55 10.48
CA GLY A 123 -7.30 -2.52 11.80
C GLY A 123 -6.29 -2.41 12.93
N LYS A 124 -6.59 -1.61 13.96
CA LYS A 124 -5.76 -1.56 15.16
C LYS A 124 -5.79 -2.88 15.93
N GLY A 125 -4.69 -3.26 16.54
CA GLY A 125 -4.62 -4.33 17.51
C GLY A 125 -5.41 -3.95 18.79
N SER A 126 -6.03 -4.91 19.45
CA SER A 126 -6.77 -4.59 20.68
C SER A 126 -5.83 -4.20 21.82
N PRO A 127 -6.15 -3.19 22.63
CA PRO A 127 -5.67 -3.15 24.00
C PRO A 127 -6.41 -4.20 24.85
N PHE A 128 -5.86 -4.54 26.01
CA PHE A 128 -6.52 -5.48 26.94
C PHE A 128 -7.62 -4.78 27.78
N PRO A 129 -8.76 -5.46 28.00
CA PRO A 129 -9.27 -6.63 27.27
C PRO A 129 -9.96 -6.19 25.97
N GLY A 130 -9.87 -6.96 24.89
CA GLY A 130 -10.58 -6.55 23.69
C GLY A 130 -10.42 -7.37 22.43
N GLN A 131 -11.15 -6.92 21.40
CA GLN A 131 -11.14 -7.49 20.06
C GLN A 131 -10.29 -6.63 19.12
N GLY A 132 -9.67 -7.27 18.16
CA GLY A 132 -9.01 -6.57 17.06
C GLY A 132 -10.03 -5.83 16.19
N SER A 133 -9.65 -4.67 15.66
CA SER A 133 -10.50 -3.92 14.74
C SER A 133 -10.40 -4.49 13.31
N SER A 134 -11.51 -4.43 12.58
CA SER A 134 -11.53 -4.73 11.16
C SER A 134 -10.79 -3.66 10.35
N GLY A 135 -10.33 -4.03 9.15
CA GLY A 135 -9.67 -3.13 8.22
C GLY A 135 -9.29 -3.81 6.91
N GLY A 136 -8.36 -3.22 6.16
CA GLY A 136 -7.75 -3.84 5.00
C GLY A 136 -7.22 -5.22 5.36
N SER A 137 -6.37 -5.32 6.42
CA SER A 137 -6.20 -6.51 7.23
C SER A 137 -6.63 -6.22 8.67
N GLY A 138 -7.12 -7.21 9.39
CA GLY A 138 -7.63 -7.09 10.74
C GLY A 138 -6.54 -7.06 11.80
N GLY A 139 -6.76 -6.33 12.92
CA GLY A 139 -5.89 -6.35 14.09
C GLY A 139 -6.05 -7.64 14.91
N GLY A 140 -5.00 -8.05 15.65
CA GLY A 140 -5.05 -9.16 16.59
C GLY A 140 -5.84 -8.83 17.82
N SER A 141 -6.43 -9.85 18.46
CA SER A 141 -7.15 -9.70 19.73
C SER A 141 -6.28 -10.03 20.95
N THR A 142 -6.75 -9.59 22.11
CA THR A 142 -6.18 -9.99 23.40
C THR A 142 -7.08 -11.06 24.05
N GLY A 143 -6.55 -11.74 25.05
CA GLY A 143 -7.25 -12.77 25.83
C GLY A 143 -8.47 -12.30 26.59
N PRO A 144 -8.77 -12.49 27.88
CA PRO A 144 -9.88 -13.27 28.37
C PRO A 144 -11.25 -12.81 27.87
N GLY A 145 -12.13 -13.75 27.67
CA GLY A 145 -13.49 -13.56 27.15
C GLY A 145 -13.65 -13.87 25.65
N GLY A 146 -12.62 -14.44 25.02
CA GLY A 146 -12.75 -14.96 23.65
C GLY A 146 -12.82 -13.87 22.58
N GLY A 147 -12.08 -12.79 22.76
CA GLY A 147 -11.98 -11.74 21.75
C GLY A 147 -11.44 -12.32 20.45
N THR A 148 -12.15 -12.10 19.35
CA THR A 148 -11.71 -12.53 18.01
C THR A 148 -10.81 -11.48 17.38
N GLY A 149 -9.87 -11.93 16.57
CA GLY A 149 -9.13 -11.04 15.68
C GLY A 149 -10.10 -10.28 14.77
N GLY A 150 -9.73 -9.06 14.42
CA GLY A 150 -10.51 -8.20 13.50
C GLY A 150 -10.64 -8.84 12.13
N ALA A 151 -11.76 -8.59 11.44
CA ALA A 151 -11.93 -9.05 10.08
C ALA A 151 -10.98 -8.29 9.13
N GLY A 152 -10.36 -9.02 8.21
CA GLY A 152 -9.69 -8.45 7.06
C GLY A 152 -10.64 -8.23 5.90
N ASN A 153 -10.14 -7.65 4.82
CA ASN A 153 -10.90 -7.35 3.60
C ASN A 153 -12.21 -6.58 3.89
N THR A 154 -12.13 -5.56 4.72
CA THR A 154 -13.27 -4.74 5.14
C THR A 154 -13.05 -3.29 4.72
N PRO A 155 -13.92 -2.71 3.85
CA PRO A 155 -15.00 -3.38 3.12
C PRO A 155 -14.49 -4.47 2.17
N PRO A 156 -15.38 -5.43 1.81
CA PRO A 156 -14.97 -6.56 0.97
C PRO A 156 -14.60 -6.11 -0.44
N THR A 157 -13.52 -6.69 -0.96
CA THR A 157 -13.05 -6.46 -2.32
C THR A 157 -12.69 -7.79 -2.99
N SER A 158 -12.70 -7.81 -4.32
CA SER A 158 -12.20 -8.94 -5.12
C SER A 158 -11.12 -8.45 -6.09
N PRO A 159 -9.91 -9.04 -6.06
CA PRO A 159 -9.38 -9.92 -5.01
C PRO A 159 -9.39 -9.29 -3.62
N SER A 160 -9.26 -10.15 -2.58
CA SER A 160 -9.14 -9.68 -1.20
C SER A 160 -7.97 -8.70 -1.04
N GLN A 161 -8.16 -7.66 -0.23
CA GLN A 161 -7.11 -6.69 0.07
C GLN A 161 -6.30 -7.03 1.33
N GLY A 162 -6.68 -8.09 2.07
CA GLY A 162 -6.00 -8.53 3.27
C GLY A 162 -6.78 -9.59 4.04
N ASN A 163 -6.22 -10.05 5.14
CA ASN A 163 -6.71 -11.18 5.92
C ASN A 163 -7.04 -10.79 7.38
N PRO A 164 -7.82 -11.62 8.11
CA PRO A 164 -8.15 -11.36 9.49
C PRO A 164 -6.94 -11.40 10.42
N GLY A 165 -7.04 -10.77 11.57
CA GLY A 165 -6.11 -10.90 12.68
C GLY A 165 -6.29 -12.22 13.44
N GLY A 166 -5.27 -12.59 14.20
CA GLY A 166 -5.25 -13.75 15.07
C GLY A 166 -5.95 -13.52 16.41
N THR A 167 -6.32 -14.60 17.07
CA THR A 167 -6.99 -14.62 18.37
C THR A 167 -5.99 -14.82 19.50
N GLY A 168 -6.19 -14.11 20.63
CA GLY A 168 -5.46 -14.30 21.87
C GLY A 168 -5.91 -15.54 22.66
N ASP A 169 -5.19 -15.90 23.74
CA ASP A 169 -5.36 -17.17 24.48
C ASP A 169 -6.53 -17.23 25.49
N GLY A 170 -7.33 -16.19 25.57
CA GLY A 170 -8.43 -16.15 26.55
C GLY A 170 -8.01 -16.13 28.03
N GLY A 171 -6.81 -16.48 28.35
CA GLY A 171 -6.25 -16.55 29.71
C GLY A 171 -5.51 -15.29 30.17
N GLY A 172 -5.48 -14.25 29.35
CA GLY A 172 -5.01 -12.92 29.73
C GLY A 172 -3.51 -12.71 29.65
N GLY A 173 -2.79 -13.48 28.88
CA GLY A 173 -1.34 -13.32 28.82
C GLY A 173 -0.73 -13.22 27.43
N LEU A 174 -1.39 -13.75 26.44
CA LEU A 174 -0.85 -13.84 25.07
C LEU A 174 -1.85 -13.27 24.08
N SER A 175 -1.39 -12.52 23.11
CA SER A 175 -2.22 -11.86 22.12
C SER A 175 -1.98 -12.35 20.72
N GLY A 176 -3.02 -12.28 19.88
CA GLY A 176 -2.94 -12.65 18.48
C GLY A 176 -2.15 -11.62 17.64
N GLY A 177 -1.57 -12.07 16.53
CA GLY A 177 -0.94 -11.22 15.55
C GLY A 177 -1.94 -10.51 14.64
N GLY A 178 -1.58 -9.37 14.07
CA GLY A 178 -2.37 -8.72 13.02
C GLY A 178 -2.31 -9.47 11.70
N GLY A 179 -3.37 -9.37 10.89
CA GLY A 179 -3.42 -9.95 9.54
C GLY A 179 -2.49 -9.24 8.57
N GLY A 180 -2.06 -9.94 7.55
CA GLY A 180 -1.26 -9.45 6.45
C GLY A 180 -1.96 -9.60 5.09
N ALA A 181 -1.30 -9.18 4.02
CA ALA A 181 -1.88 -9.23 2.69
C ALA A 181 -2.13 -10.67 2.20
N THR A 182 -1.24 -11.61 2.50
CA THR A 182 -1.31 -12.99 1.99
C THR A 182 -1.69 -14.02 3.03
N GLU A 183 -1.62 -13.66 4.32
CA GLU A 183 -1.85 -14.59 5.42
C GLU A 183 -2.58 -13.92 6.58
N ALA A 184 -3.43 -14.66 7.23
CA ALA A 184 -4.05 -14.23 8.48
C ALA A 184 -3.02 -14.05 9.60
N GLY A 185 -3.30 -13.18 10.55
CA GLY A 185 -2.55 -13.13 11.79
C GLY A 185 -2.65 -14.48 12.53
N VAL A 186 -1.56 -14.92 13.13
CA VAL A 186 -1.51 -16.20 13.81
C VAL A 186 -2.16 -16.06 15.20
N ASN A 187 -2.94 -17.06 15.55
CA ASN A 187 -3.46 -17.21 16.91
C ASN A 187 -2.32 -17.53 17.88
N THR A 188 -2.55 -17.30 19.16
CA THR A 188 -1.64 -17.77 20.21
C THR A 188 -1.56 -19.28 20.24
N SER A 189 -0.40 -19.82 20.60
CA SER A 189 -0.18 -21.26 20.75
C SER A 189 0.80 -21.57 21.86
N GLY A 190 0.41 -22.37 22.83
CA GLY A 190 1.24 -22.70 23.98
C GLY A 190 1.67 -21.46 24.74
N ALA A 191 2.97 -21.20 24.84
CA ALA A 191 3.54 -20.02 25.49
C ALA A 191 3.92 -18.89 24.51
N GLN A 192 3.42 -18.93 23.26
CA GLN A 192 3.78 -17.94 22.23
C GLN A 192 2.60 -17.06 21.87
N ALA A 193 2.83 -15.74 21.83
CA ALA A 193 1.93 -14.80 21.19
C ALA A 193 1.92 -14.99 19.67
N GLY A 194 0.82 -14.64 19.03
CA GLY A 194 0.65 -14.80 17.59
C GLY A 194 1.60 -13.91 16.78
N ARG A 195 2.29 -14.46 15.79
CA ARG A 195 3.05 -13.67 14.83
C ARG A 195 2.13 -12.93 13.86
N GLY A 196 2.65 -11.86 13.28
CA GLY A 196 1.95 -11.15 12.22
C GLY A 196 1.80 -11.98 10.94
N GLY A 197 0.68 -11.83 10.25
CA GLY A 197 0.42 -12.45 8.96
C GLY A 197 1.35 -11.92 7.87
N ALA A 198 1.67 -12.75 6.89
CA ALA A 198 2.61 -12.42 5.83
C ALA A 198 2.09 -11.30 4.91
N GLY A 199 3.00 -10.43 4.51
CA GLY A 199 2.79 -9.42 3.47
C GLY A 199 2.92 -10.02 2.06
N ALA A 200 2.78 -9.18 1.06
CA ALA A 200 2.88 -9.55 -0.35
C ALA A 200 4.13 -8.93 -1.00
N PRO A 201 4.91 -9.70 -1.77
CA PRO A 201 5.96 -9.14 -2.61
C PRO A 201 5.35 -8.41 -3.82
N ASN A 202 6.02 -7.37 -4.30
CA ASN A 202 5.66 -6.67 -5.53
C ASN A 202 6.90 -6.13 -6.23
N ALA A 203 7.02 -6.37 -7.53
CA ALA A 203 8.17 -5.96 -8.35
C ALA A 203 7.88 -4.74 -9.24
N ILE A 204 6.83 -3.98 -9.00
CA ILE A 204 6.43 -2.83 -9.82
C ILE A 204 7.53 -1.77 -9.93
N THR A 205 8.37 -1.64 -8.91
CA THR A 205 9.52 -0.72 -8.87
C THR A 205 10.78 -1.25 -9.56
N GLY A 206 10.70 -2.39 -10.24
CA GLY A 206 11.84 -3.04 -10.90
C GLY A 206 12.53 -4.10 -10.05
N SER A 207 12.34 -4.12 -8.75
CA SER A 207 12.81 -5.17 -7.83
C SER A 207 11.71 -5.57 -6.84
N ALA A 208 11.71 -6.83 -6.42
CA ALA A 208 10.71 -7.33 -5.48
C ALA A 208 10.91 -6.73 -4.09
N LEU A 209 9.91 -6.00 -3.62
CA LEU A 209 9.82 -5.45 -2.28
C LEU A 209 8.55 -5.96 -1.60
N SER A 210 8.61 -6.21 -0.30
CA SER A 210 7.46 -6.68 0.46
C SER A 210 6.63 -5.53 1.02
N TYR A 211 5.29 -5.71 1.07
CA TYR A 211 4.30 -4.74 1.54
C TYR A 211 3.24 -5.42 2.38
N ALA A 212 2.58 -4.65 3.24
CA ALA A 212 1.38 -5.05 3.97
C ALA A 212 1.55 -6.32 4.82
N GLY A 213 2.57 -6.39 5.67
CA GLY A 213 2.73 -7.43 6.69
C GLY A 213 2.13 -7.03 8.03
N GLY A 214 1.51 -7.96 8.74
CA GLY A 214 0.90 -7.74 10.05
C GLY A 214 1.90 -7.60 11.19
N GLY A 215 1.52 -6.93 12.29
CA GLY A 215 2.30 -6.85 13.52
C GLY A 215 2.16 -8.09 14.41
N GLY A 216 3.19 -8.45 15.16
CA GLY A 216 3.15 -9.51 16.16
C GLY A 216 2.38 -9.13 17.43
N GLY A 217 1.76 -10.08 18.11
CA GLY A 217 1.09 -9.87 19.39
C GLY A 217 2.06 -9.71 20.57
N GLY A 218 1.65 -9.00 21.62
CA GLY A 218 2.40 -8.87 22.87
C GLY A 218 2.19 -10.04 23.83
N THR A 219 3.06 -10.17 24.85
CA THR A 219 2.91 -11.13 25.95
C THR A 219 2.96 -10.44 27.31
N CYS A 220 2.29 -10.98 28.32
CA CYS A 220 2.40 -10.52 29.70
C CYS A 220 3.78 -10.81 30.28
N GLY A 221 4.42 -9.80 30.90
CA GLY A 221 5.73 -9.97 31.54
C GLY A 221 5.75 -10.97 32.70
N ASP A 222 4.60 -11.27 33.30
CA ASP A 222 4.47 -12.21 34.41
C ASP A 222 4.27 -13.66 33.96
N ARG A 223 4.15 -13.90 32.66
CA ARG A 223 4.04 -15.25 32.10
C ARG A 223 5.25 -15.58 31.24
N PRO A 224 5.78 -16.80 31.37
CA PRO A 224 6.81 -17.27 30.45
C PRO A 224 6.18 -17.43 29.07
N GLY A 225 6.46 -16.49 28.20
CA GLY A 225 5.99 -16.50 26.81
C GLY A 225 6.86 -15.64 25.93
N THR A 226 6.92 -15.98 24.64
CA THR A 226 7.62 -15.19 23.64
C THR A 226 6.65 -14.27 22.91
N ALA A 227 7.03 -13.03 22.73
CA ALA A 227 6.28 -12.08 21.92
C ALA A 227 6.12 -12.57 20.49
N GLY A 228 5.06 -12.20 19.84
CA GLY A 228 4.79 -12.53 18.45
C GLY A 228 5.83 -11.91 17.53
N ALA A 229 6.42 -12.71 16.67
CA ALA A 229 7.35 -12.23 15.66
C ALA A 229 6.65 -11.26 14.69
N ALA A 230 7.43 -10.38 14.07
CA ALA A 230 6.99 -9.61 12.92
C ALA A 230 6.52 -10.52 11.77
N SER A 231 5.80 -9.94 10.83
CA SER A 231 5.45 -10.60 9.57
C SER A 231 6.67 -11.23 8.89
N PRO A 232 6.55 -12.41 8.30
CA PRO A 232 7.66 -13.08 7.60
C PRO A 232 8.30 -12.25 6.48
N CYS A 233 7.59 -11.28 5.94
CA CYS A 233 8.10 -10.36 4.92
C CYS A 233 8.78 -9.11 5.50
N GLY A 234 8.92 -8.99 6.86
CA GLY A 234 9.66 -7.92 7.51
C GLY A 234 9.05 -6.52 7.43
N THR A 235 7.76 -6.37 7.09
CA THR A 235 7.10 -5.07 7.01
C THR A 235 6.25 -4.75 8.24
N GLY A 236 5.83 -5.74 9.03
CA GLY A 236 5.18 -5.56 10.32
C GLY A 236 6.17 -5.40 11.46
N GLY A 237 5.76 -4.79 12.56
CA GLY A 237 6.52 -4.69 13.80
C GLY A 237 6.42 -5.94 14.66
N ALA A 238 7.48 -6.33 15.35
CA ALA A 238 7.45 -7.39 16.34
C ALA A 238 6.70 -6.93 17.60
N GLY A 239 5.99 -7.85 18.23
CA GLY A 239 5.44 -7.62 19.58
C GLY A 239 6.53 -7.52 20.64
N SER A 240 6.18 -7.15 21.86
CA SER A 240 7.11 -7.14 23.01
C SER A 240 6.65 -8.03 24.16
N ALA A 241 7.64 -8.50 24.92
CA ALA A 241 7.45 -9.34 26.09
C ALA A 241 7.65 -8.51 27.36
N GLY A 242 6.56 -7.97 27.91
CA GLY A 242 6.57 -7.31 29.21
C GLY A 242 7.04 -5.86 29.23
N PRO A 243 7.07 -5.27 30.44
CA PRO A 243 7.43 -3.87 30.62
C PRO A 243 8.90 -3.61 30.29
N GLY A 244 9.20 -2.40 29.86
CA GLY A 244 10.57 -1.97 29.55
C GLY A 244 11.07 -2.28 28.12
N VAL A 245 10.30 -3.01 27.31
CA VAL A 245 10.65 -3.31 25.92
C VAL A 245 9.62 -2.69 24.97
N ASN A 246 10.07 -1.81 24.09
CA ASN A 246 9.20 -1.23 23.09
C ASN A 246 8.85 -2.28 22.01
N SER A 247 7.59 -2.23 21.57
CA SER A 247 7.16 -3.00 20.40
C SER A 247 7.67 -2.37 19.11
N GLY A 248 7.88 -3.21 18.11
CA GLY A 248 8.33 -2.76 16.80
C GLY A 248 7.27 -1.96 16.06
N ASN A 249 7.69 -0.94 15.33
CA ASN A 249 6.83 -0.21 14.41
C ASN A 249 6.70 -0.97 13.09
N GLY A 250 5.56 -0.81 12.42
CA GLY A 250 5.40 -1.20 11.03
C GLY A 250 6.30 -0.35 10.12
N THR A 251 6.79 -0.95 9.06
CA THR A 251 7.69 -0.26 8.11
C THR A 251 6.96 0.85 7.37
N THR A 252 7.50 2.06 7.44
CA THR A 252 6.99 3.25 6.74
C THR A 252 6.98 3.02 5.22
N ASN A 253 5.97 3.55 4.53
CA ASN A 253 5.75 3.42 3.09
C ASN A 253 5.62 1.97 2.61
N ARG A 254 5.18 1.08 3.51
CA ARG A 254 4.94 -0.34 3.22
C ARG A 254 3.60 -0.85 3.79
N GLY A 255 2.88 0.00 4.57
CA GLY A 255 1.61 -0.38 5.17
C GLY A 255 1.71 -1.49 6.21
N GLY A 256 2.85 -1.66 6.87
CA GLY A 256 3.03 -2.69 7.91
C GLY A 256 2.25 -2.37 9.19
N GLY A 257 1.67 -3.38 9.85
CA GLY A 257 1.04 -3.24 11.17
C GLY A 257 2.07 -3.07 12.29
N GLY A 258 1.75 -2.34 13.36
CA GLY A 258 2.59 -2.19 14.55
C GLY A 258 2.50 -3.40 15.49
N GLY A 259 3.58 -3.72 16.20
CA GLY A 259 3.60 -4.81 17.20
C GLY A 259 2.81 -4.46 18.46
N GLY A 260 2.14 -5.45 19.07
CA GLY A 260 1.44 -5.33 20.36
C GLY A 260 2.42 -5.28 21.54
N HIS A 261 2.06 -4.53 22.57
CA HIS A 261 2.90 -4.39 23.79
C HIS A 261 2.48 -5.33 24.89
N GLY A 262 3.48 -5.91 25.56
CA GLY A 262 3.29 -6.96 26.55
C GLY A 262 3.00 -6.53 27.99
N GLY A 263 3.05 -5.28 28.33
CA GLY A 263 2.91 -4.81 29.71
C GLY A 263 1.91 -3.69 29.93
N PRO A 264 1.44 -3.50 31.21
CA PRO A 264 0.47 -2.47 31.56
C PRO A 264 1.17 -1.15 31.75
N SER A 265 1.96 -0.55 30.99
CA SER A 265 2.46 0.76 31.41
C SER A 265 3.32 1.57 30.46
N THR A 266 3.12 2.84 30.61
CA THR A 266 4.03 3.93 30.25
C THR A 266 5.43 3.75 30.91
N PRO A 267 6.54 4.06 30.19
CA PRO A 267 6.53 4.80 28.93
C PRO A 267 6.42 3.93 27.66
N ASN A 268 6.38 2.60 27.80
CA ASN A 268 6.43 1.69 26.64
C ASN A 268 5.04 1.44 26.08
N CYS A 269 4.93 1.40 24.78
CA CYS A 269 3.66 1.32 24.07
C CYS A 269 3.71 0.32 22.94
N GLY A 270 2.54 -0.09 22.45
CA GLY A 270 2.42 -0.78 21.18
C GLY A 270 3.06 0.02 20.04
N GLY A 271 3.58 -0.67 19.05
CA GLY A 271 4.25 -0.04 17.91
C GLY A 271 3.26 0.70 17.00
N ASN A 272 3.71 1.76 16.36
CA ASN A 272 2.93 2.45 15.35
C ASN A 272 2.83 1.60 14.07
N GLY A 273 1.73 1.72 13.34
CA GLY A 273 1.65 1.21 11.97
C GLY A 273 2.50 2.06 11.02
N GLY A 274 2.98 1.46 9.94
CA GLY A 274 3.68 2.16 8.87
C GLY A 274 2.71 2.84 7.91
N SER A 275 3.08 3.98 7.34
CA SER A 275 2.30 4.64 6.30
C SER A 275 2.12 3.77 5.06
N GLY A 276 1.08 4.04 4.28
CA GLY A 276 0.84 3.45 2.98
C GLY A 276 1.77 3.99 1.88
N VAL A 277 1.53 3.54 0.68
CA VAL A 277 2.25 3.95 -0.53
C VAL A 277 1.37 3.75 -1.76
N VAL A 278 1.56 4.58 -2.78
CA VAL A 278 1.01 4.34 -4.13
C VAL A 278 2.18 4.35 -5.11
N VAL A 279 2.20 3.35 -5.99
CA VAL A 279 3.16 3.25 -7.09
C VAL A 279 2.38 3.05 -8.38
N VAL A 280 2.69 3.85 -9.40
CA VAL A 280 2.08 3.73 -10.74
C VAL A 280 3.20 3.54 -11.76
N ARG A 281 3.05 2.54 -12.61
CA ARG A 281 3.99 2.22 -13.69
C ARG A 281 3.30 2.38 -15.05
N VAL A 282 3.90 3.18 -15.91
CA VAL A 282 3.41 3.48 -17.26
C VAL A 282 4.50 3.20 -18.31
N PRO A 283 4.15 3.04 -19.60
CA PRO A 283 5.13 2.93 -20.68
C PRO A 283 6.14 4.09 -20.69
N GLY A 284 7.37 3.82 -21.11
CA GLY A 284 8.46 4.80 -21.08
C GLY A 284 8.24 6.03 -21.96
N SER A 285 7.47 5.87 -23.03
CA SER A 285 7.06 6.97 -23.92
C SER A 285 6.05 7.93 -23.31
N THR A 286 5.39 7.54 -22.20
CA THR A 286 4.37 8.37 -21.55
C THR A 286 5.00 9.62 -20.95
N CYS A 287 4.46 10.80 -21.28
CA CYS A 287 4.78 12.02 -20.54
C CYS A 287 4.03 12.02 -19.21
N ALA A 288 4.75 11.94 -18.10
CA ALA A 288 4.18 11.88 -16.77
C ALA A 288 4.97 12.72 -15.79
N ALA A 289 4.27 13.40 -14.87
CA ALA A 289 4.85 14.19 -13.79
C ALA A 289 4.15 13.92 -12.47
N VAL A 290 4.84 14.15 -11.35
CA VAL A 290 4.30 13.96 -10.00
C VAL A 290 4.49 15.24 -9.16
N ALA A 291 3.54 15.51 -8.27
CA ALA A 291 3.62 16.60 -7.30
C ALA A 291 3.04 16.12 -5.95
N PRO A 292 3.48 16.65 -4.80
CA PRO A 292 4.64 17.52 -4.63
C PRO A 292 5.97 16.82 -4.90
N GLY A 293 7.06 17.57 -4.96
CA GLY A 293 8.41 17.08 -5.31
C GLY A 293 9.04 16.07 -4.33
N THR A 294 8.37 15.75 -3.21
CA THR A 294 8.74 14.64 -2.31
C THR A 294 8.30 13.27 -2.87
N ASN A 295 7.36 13.25 -3.82
CA ASN A 295 7.06 12.08 -4.64
C ASN A 295 8.08 12.01 -5.78
N SER A 296 8.29 10.85 -6.33
CA SER A 296 9.33 10.62 -7.35
C SER A 296 8.79 9.95 -8.61
N ILE A 297 9.44 10.24 -9.72
CA ILE A 297 9.27 9.51 -10.97
C ILE A 297 10.64 9.10 -11.48
N ALA A 298 10.78 7.83 -11.86
CA ALA A 298 12.02 7.27 -12.37
C ALA A 298 11.76 6.43 -13.62
N THR A 299 12.71 6.38 -14.52
CA THR A 299 12.68 5.47 -15.68
C THR A 299 13.45 4.20 -15.32
N LEU A 300 12.81 3.04 -15.50
CA LEU A 300 13.46 1.76 -15.28
C LEU A 300 14.39 1.43 -16.44
N PRO A 301 15.65 0.96 -16.16
CA PRO A 301 16.56 0.54 -17.22
C PRO A 301 16.08 -0.75 -17.91
N ALA A 302 16.67 -1.08 -19.06
CA ALA A 302 16.53 -2.42 -19.61
C ALA A 302 17.02 -3.49 -18.62
N PRO A 303 16.39 -4.67 -18.55
CA PRO A 303 15.34 -5.20 -19.42
C PRO A 303 13.90 -4.80 -19.04
N ALA A 304 13.72 -3.94 -18.03
CA ALA A 304 12.39 -3.48 -17.60
C ALA A 304 11.70 -2.54 -18.60
N GLY A 305 12.21 -2.44 -19.81
CA GLY A 305 11.56 -1.83 -20.98
C GLY A 305 11.48 -0.30 -20.95
N GLY A 306 12.33 0.38 -20.15
CA GLY A 306 12.31 1.84 -20.07
C GLY A 306 11.03 2.45 -19.48
N CYS A 307 10.16 1.63 -18.86
CA CYS A 307 8.92 2.11 -18.23
C CYS A 307 9.20 3.18 -17.19
N LYS A 308 8.30 4.15 -17.06
CA LYS A 308 8.32 5.13 -15.97
C LYS A 308 7.55 4.62 -14.76
N VAL A 309 8.11 4.83 -13.58
CA VAL A 309 7.51 4.48 -12.30
C VAL A 309 7.36 5.73 -11.47
N ALA A 310 6.12 6.12 -11.19
CA ALA A 310 5.77 7.19 -10.25
C ALA A 310 5.49 6.58 -8.88
N SER A 311 6.23 7.02 -7.86
CA SER A 311 6.11 6.54 -6.48
C SER A 311 5.65 7.66 -5.56
N PHE A 312 4.56 7.44 -4.85
CA PHE A 312 3.94 8.38 -3.93
C PHE A 312 4.07 7.88 -2.50
N THR A 313 4.77 8.63 -1.68
CA THR A 313 4.93 8.42 -0.24
C THR A 313 4.17 9.47 0.58
N VAL A 314 3.71 10.50 -0.07
CA VAL A 314 2.78 11.50 0.44
C VAL A 314 1.67 11.74 -0.59
N SER A 315 0.51 12.23 -0.12
CA SER A 315 -0.59 12.56 -1.03
C SER A 315 -0.19 13.58 -2.08
N GLY A 316 -0.70 13.44 -3.29
CA GLY A 316 -0.29 14.29 -4.39
C GLY A 316 -1.07 14.04 -5.67
N THR A 317 -0.47 14.36 -6.81
CA THR A 317 -1.07 14.19 -8.14
C THR A 317 -0.11 13.51 -9.10
N LEU A 318 -0.66 12.66 -9.96
CA LEU A 318 -0.03 12.16 -11.19
C LEU A 318 -0.64 12.91 -12.37
N THR A 319 0.19 13.55 -13.18
CA THR A 319 -0.23 14.18 -14.44
C THR A 319 0.24 13.32 -15.61
N ILE A 320 -0.67 13.01 -16.50
CA ILE A 320 -0.40 12.36 -17.81
C ILE A 320 -0.68 13.38 -18.89
N SER A 321 0.28 13.60 -19.78
CA SER A 321 0.18 14.58 -20.87
C SER A 321 0.75 14.04 -22.19
#